data_40611382c7f315e26a4f15b6da320bbc
#
_entry.id   40611382c7f315e26a4f15b6da320bbc
#
_cell.length_a   1.000
_cell.length_b   1.000
_cell.length_c   1.000
_cell.angle_alpha   90.00
_cell.angle_beta   90.00
_cell.angle_gamma   90.00
#
_symmetry.space_group_name_H-M   'P 1'
#
loop_
_entity.id
_entity.type
_entity.pdbx_description
1 polymer ?
#
loop_
_entity_poly.entity_id
_entity_poly.type
_entity_poly.pdbx_seq_one_letter_code
_entity_poly.pdbx_strand_id
1 'polypeptide(L)'
;MMRRLTTALVSLSLLATGCASIDQGGGSRLELISKRGQLHCGVSGKIPGFSFLLGNGRYEGLDVDICRAMAAAFVGDATKVQYRPLTAPERFTALKTGEIDLLSRNTTFTLSRDAAGGNGLTFAPVVFHDGQGLMVKRSTGIKGLQGLKASNICVGSGTTTEQNLNDAFQERKLSYTPIKYQDLNQVVAGYLQGRCLAMTSDRSQLAAARSGFPDPEQHIILDVVLSKEPLAPASVGGDQRLGDAIRWVVFALFAAEEFGITQENVDSKLEQAKSNPQMSSLRRFLGVDAGLGQKLGLADDFVVKVIRATGNYGEIYNRHLGPNSSVPIPRGLNRSYRQGGLLIAPPFN
;
A
#
# COMPACT_ATOMS: atom_id res chain seq x y z
N MET A 1 46.58 27.81 76.73
CA MET A 1 46.51 26.87 75.60
C MET A 1 45.17 27.06 74.94
N MET A 2 45.04 27.91 73.89
CA MET A 2 43.83 28.19 73.18
C MET A 2 43.82 27.49 71.78
N ARG A 3 42.93 26.55 71.58
CA ARG A 3 42.72 25.89 70.26
C ARG A 3 41.70 26.71 69.45
N ARG A 4 42.15 27.27 68.36
CA ARG A 4 41.26 27.93 67.38
C ARG A 4 40.60 26.86 66.53
N LEU A 5 39.24 26.83 66.51
CA LEU A 5 38.43 26.11 65.54
C LEU A 5 38.34 26.92 64.25
N THR A 6 38.78 26.36 63.17
CA THR A 6 38.60 26.89 61.82
C THR A 6 37.34 26.26 61.21
N THR A 7 36.31 27.04 60.94
CA THR A 7 35.08 26.65 60.28
C THR A 7 35.31 26.67 58.76
N ALA A 8 35.24 25.54 58.10
CA ALA A 8 35.30 25.42 56.63
C ALA A 8 33.88 25.57 56.07
N LEU A 9 33.63 26.62 55.28
CA LEU A 9 32.42 26.78 54.45
C LEU A 9 32.56 25.83 53.23
N VAL A 10 31.68 24.84 53.15
CA VAL A 10 31.49 24.03 51.95
C VAL A 10 30.47 24.74 51.08
N SER A 11 30.94 25.27 49.94
CA SER A 11 30.08 25.85 48.91
C SER A 11 29.47 24.74 48.08
N LEU A 12 28.16 24.51 48.21
CA LEU A 12 27.39 23.55 47.44
C LEU A 12 27.02 24.16 46.07
N SER A 13 27.78 23.84 45.03
CA SER A 13 27.50 24.21 43.65
C SER A 13 26.35 23.36 43.11
N LEU A 14 25.14 23.96 42.95
CA LEU A 14 24.05 23.33 42.21
C LEU A 14 24.43 23.26 40.73
N LEU A 15 24.77 22.06 40.29
CA LEU A 15 24.80 21.74 38.85
C LEU A 15 23.37 21.64 38.35
N ALA A 16 22.90 22.68 37.66
CA ALA A 16 21.70 22.66 36.89
C ALA A 16 21.93 21.73 35.68
N THR A 17 21.52 20.47 35.79
CA THR A 17 21.39 19.56 34.65
C THR A 17 20.24 20.06 33.78
N GLY A 18 20.59 20.90 32.80
CA GLY A 18 19.69 21.19 31.69
C GLY A 18 19.35 19.86 30.99
N CYS A 19 18.07 19.47 31.03
CA CYS A 19 17.54 18.48 30.11
C CYS A 19 17.69 19.05 28.69
N ALA A 20 18.85 18.80 28.07
CA ALA A 20 18.93 18.87 26.62
C ALA A 20 17.99 17.79 26.10
N SER A 21 16.84 18.19 25.57
CA SER A 21 16.04 17.37 24.68
C SER A 21 17.03 16.89 23.61
N ILE A 22 17.33 15.59 23.62
CA ILE A 22 18.04 14.96 22.52
C ILE A 22 17.07 15.06 21.34
N ASP A 23 17.25 16.13 20.56
CA ASP A 23 16.75 16.22 19.22
C ASP A 23 17.42 15.05 18.48
N GLN A 24 16.70 13.94 18.31
CA GLN A 24 17.16 12.83 17.50
C GLN A 24 17.22 13.39 16.07
N GLY A 25 18.39 13.88 15.69
CA GLY A 25 18.71 14.46 14.40
C GLY A 25 18.67 13.46 13.26
N GLY A 26 17.53 12.82 13.08
CA GLY A 26 17.15 12.08 11.88
C GLY A 26 16.11 12.92 11.15
N GLY A 27 16.50 13.69 10.14
CA GLY A 27 15.55 14.37 9.24
C GLY A 27 14.53 13.36 8.72
N SER A 28 13.28 13.81 8.48
CA SER A 28 12.21 12.97 7.92
C SER A 28 12.72 12.22 6.68
N ARG A 29 12.31 10.97 6.54
CA ARG A 29 12.64 10.19 5.33
C ARG A 29 12.16 10.86 4.06
N LEU A 30 11.09 11.68 4.12
CA LEU A 30 10.67 12.51 3.00
C LEU A 30 11.78 13.45 2.53
N GLU A 31 12.55 14.06 3.45
CA GLU A 31 13.69 14.91 3.12
C GLU A 31 14.83 14.11 2.50
N LEU A 32 15.07 12.88 2.98
CA LEU A 32 16.07 11.98 2.39
C LEU A 32 15.69 11.59 0.96
N ILE A 33 14.41 11.28 0.70
CA ILE A 33 13.89 10.98 -0.63
C ILE A 33 14.12 12.18 -1.57
N SER A 34 13.73 13.38 -1.11
CA SER A 34 13.89 14.61 -1.89
C SER A 34 15.36 14.91 -2.19
N LYS A 35 16.27 14.80 -1.21
CA LYS A 35 17.71 15.00 -1.39
C LYS A 35 18.33 13.96 -2.32
N ARG A 36 17.92 12.71 -2.24
CA ARG A 36 18.37 11.62 -3.12
C ARG A 36 17.83 11.77 -4.53
N GLY A 37 16.70 12.47 -4.70
CA GLY A 37 16.03 12.65 -6.00
C GLY A 37 15.38 11.35 -6.53
N GLN A 38 15.09 10.38 -5.67
CA GLN A 38 14.54 9.08 -6.06
C GLN A 38 13.78 8.43 -4.90
N LEU A 39 12.63 7.80 -5.20
CA LEU A 39 11.84 6.99 -4.28
C LEU A 39 12.25 5.51 -4.39
N HIS A 40 12.55 4.86 -3.27
CA HIS A 40 12.70 3.41 -3.22
C HIS A 40 11.36 2.77 -2.83
N CYS A 41 10.77 2.01 -3.76
CA CYS A 41 9.43 1.42 -3.59
C CYS A 41 9.48 -0.11 -3.61
N GLY A 42 9.00 -0.74 -2.52
CA GLY A 42 8.85 -2.19 -2.43
C GLY A 42 7.55 -2.64 -3.12
N VAL A 43 7.69 -3.57 -4.05
CA VAL A 43 6.60 -4.14 -4.85
C VAL A 43 6.67 -5.67 -4.86
N SER A 44 5.67 -6.36 -5.41
CA SER A 44 5.76 -7.82 -5.62
C SER A 44 6.57 -8.17 -6.87
N GLY A 45 6.34 -7.46 -7.95
CA GLY A 45 6.91 -7.78 -9.26
C GLY A 45 6.35 -9.06 -9.94
N LYS A 46 5.38 -9.74 -9.30
CA LYS A 46 4.87 -11.06 -9.74
C LYS A 46 3.34 -11.14 -9.81
N ILE A 47 2.62 -10.03 -9.59
CA ILE A 47 1.16 -10.00 -9.56
C ILE A 47 0.65 -9.13 -10.70
N PRO A 48 0.19 -9.73 -11.83
CA PRO A 48 -0.43 -8.98 -12.92
C PRO A 48 -1.56 -8.07 -12.42
N GLY A 49 -1.67 -6.89 -13.00
CA GLY A 49 -2.64 -5.86 -12.61
C GLY A 49 -2.25 -5.04 -11.36
N PHE A 50 -1.38 -5.54 -10.47
CA PHE A 50 -0.93 -4.83 -9.25
C PHE A 50 0.53 -4.41 -9.32
N SER A 51 1.45 -5.36 -9.39
CA SER A 51 2.85 -5.09 -9.67
C SER A 51 3.46 -6.27 -10.43
N PHE A 52 3.78 -6.06 -11.68
CA PHE A 52 4.31 -7.08 -12.57
C PHE A 52 5.53 -6.58 -13.34
N LEU A 53 6.59 -7.39 -13.36
CA LEU A 53 7.79 -7.11 -14.13
C LEU A 53 7.63 -7.67 -15.55
N LEU A 54 7.57 -6.79 -16.53
CA LEU A 54 7.50 -7.15 -17.94
C LEU A 54 8.85 -7.65 -18.47
N GLY A 55 8.80 -8.39 -19.57
CA GLY A 55 10.01 -8.94 -20.22
C GLY A 55 11.01 -7.87 -20.70
N ASN A 56 10.59 -6.60 -20.82
CA ASN A 56 11.44 -5.46 -21.15
C ASN A 56 12.05 -4.75 -19.93
N GLY A 57 11.90 -5.32 -18.73
CA GLY A 57 12.43 -4.77 -17.49
C GLY A 57 11.57 -3.67 -16.84
N ARG A 58 10.43 -3.30 -17.41
CA ARG A 58 9.52 -2.29 -16.85
C ARG A 58 8.54 -2.94 -15.87
N TYR A 59 8.23 -2.21 -14.80
CA TYR A 59 7.14 -2.58 -13.89
C TYR A 59 5.84 -1.90 -14.31
N GLU A 60 4.72 -2.61 -14.15
CA GLU A 60 3.38 -2.07 -14.36
C GLU A 60 2.39 -2.60 -13.32
N GLY A 61 1.27 -1.89 -13.12
CA GLY A 61 0.18 -2.25 -12.24
C GLY A 61 -0.22 -1.12 -11.28
N LEU A 62 -1.32 -1.34 -10.55
CA LEU A 62 -1.90 -0.38 -9.61
C LEU A 62 -0.89 0.03 -8.53
N ASP A 63 -0.21 -0.92 -7.89
CA ASP A 63 0.83 -0.66 -6.89
C ASP A 63 2.00 0.16 -7.47
N VAL A 64 2.36 -0.10 -8.73
CA VAL A 64 3.44 0.59 -9.45
C VAL A 64 3.04 2.04 -9.74
N ASP A 65 1.80 2.29 -10.19
CA ASP A 65 1.34 3.65 -10.44
C ASP A 65 1.18 4.46 -9.14
N ILE A 66 0.88 3.82 -8.00
CA ILE A 66 0.95 4.46 -6.69
C ILE A 66 2.39 4.89 -6.37
N CYS A 67 3.41 4.02 -6.59
CA CYS A 67 4.80 4.42 -6.42
C CYS A 67 5.17 5.61 -7.32
N ARG A 68 4.69 5.62 -8.57
CA ARG A 68 4.92 6.73 -9.54
C ARG A 68 4.24 8.03 -9.10
N ALA A 69 3.02 7.94 -8.56
CA ALA A 69 2.31 9.08 -7.98
C ALA A 69 3.10 9.70 -6.82
N MET A 70 3.65 8.87 -5.92
CA MET A 70 4.49 9.34 -4.81
C MET A 70 5.77 9.99 -5.32
N ALA A 71 6.46 9.40 -6.32
CA ALA A 71 7.66 10.01 -6.90
C ALA A 71 7.34 11.36 -7.58
N ALA A 72 6.23 11.46 -8.30
CA ALA A 72 5.77 12.73 -8.87
C ALA A 72 5.55 13.80 -7.80
N ALA A 73 4.99 13.42 -6.63
CA ALA A 73 4.75 14.34 -5.51
C ALA A 73 6.04 14.72 -4.77
N PHE A 74 6.93 13.77 -4.50
CA PHE A 74 8.08 13.94 -3.59
C PHE A 74 9.32 14.51 -4.28
N VAL A 75 9.55 14.14 -5.54
CA VAL A 75 10.72 14.54 -6.31
C VAL A 75 10.39 15.22 -7.64
N GLY A 76 9.08 15.39 -7.95
CA GLY A 76 8.62 16.09 -9.16
C GLY A 76 8.68 15.27 -10.45
N ASP A 77 9.07 13.99 -10.38
CA ASP A 77 9.24 13.13 -11.57
C ASP A 77 8.80 11.69 -11.25
N ALA A 78 7.73 11.22 -11.89
CA ALA A 78 7.18 9.87 -11.71
C ALA A 78 8.10 8.74 -12.19
N THR A 79 9.15 9.05 -12.96
CA THR A 79 10.13 8.06 -13.42
C THR A 79 11.22 7.79 -12.39
N LYS A 80 11.35 8.63 -11.38
CA LYS A 80 12.36 8.55 -10.31
C LYS A 80 11.96 7.55 -9.22
N VAL A 81 11.65 6.32 -9.62
CA VAL A 81 11.35 5.21 -8.72
C VAL A 81 12.38 4.10 -8.90
N GLN A 82 12.97 3.66 -7.81
CA GLN A 82 13.71 2.41 -7.75
C GLN A 82 12.79 1.33 -7.16
N TYR A 83 12.41 0.36 -7.98
CA TYR A 83 11.58 -0.75 -7.56
C TYR A 83 12.42 -1.83 -6.90
N ARG A 84 11.95 -2.34 -5.76
CA ARG A 84 12.52 -3.49 -5.06
C ARG A 84 11.47 -4.60 -5.01
N PRO A 85 11.61 -5.69 -5.80
CA PRO A 85 10.72 -6.84 -5.67
C PRO A 85 10.99 -7.57 -4.35
N LEU A 86 9.93 -7.85 -3.60
CA LEU A 86 9.99 -8.43 -2.26
C LEU A 86 9.00 -9.57 -2.12
N THR A 87 9.40 -10.62 -1.43
CA THR A 87 8.48 -11.67 -0.95
C THR A 87 7.63 -11.15 0.22
N ALA A 88 6.60 -11.90 0.60
CA ALA A 88 5.75 -11.50 1.74
C ALA A 88 6.51 -11.48 3.07
N PRO A 89 7.42 -12.42 3.40
CA PRO A 89 8.23 -12.38 4.60
C PRO A 89 9.23 -11.21 4.65
N GLU A 90 9.83 -10.82 3.52
CA GLU A 90 10.91 -9.81 3.48
C GLU A 90 10.42 -8.37 3.61
N ARG A 91 9.18 -8.09 3.16
CA ARG A 91 8.70 -6.71 2.92
C ARG A 91 8.76 -5.79 4.14
N PHE A 92 8.47 -6.30 5.34
CA PHE A 92 8.46 -5.48 6.55
C PHE A 92 9.86 -5.19 7.07
N THR A 93 10.78 -6.14 6.93
CA THR A 93 12.20 -5.93 7.26
C THR A 93 12.81 -4.89 6.33
N ALA A 94 12.60 -5.01 5.01
CA ALA A 94 13.10 -4.04 4.03
C ALA A 94 12.62 -2.60 4.32
N LEU A 95 11.36 -2.45 4.77
CA LEU A 95 10.81 -1.15 5.15
C LEU A 95 11.44 -0.61 6.45
N LYS A 96 11.57 -1.46 7.48
CA LYS A 96 12.14 -1.08 8.78
C LYS A 96 13.63 -0.73 8.69
N THR A 97 14.39 -1.44 7.88
CA THR A 97 15.83 -1.18 7.68
C THR A 97 16.12 0.00 6.77
N GLY A 98 15.09 0.53 6.09
CA GLY A 98 15.23 1.63 5.16
C GLY A 98 15.78 1.25 3.79
N GLU A 99 15.77 -0.03 3.44
CA GLU A 99 16.04 -0.50 2.08
C GLU A 99 15.01 0.06 1.10
N ILE A 100 13.77 0.22 1.56
CA ILE A 100 12.69 0.91 0.85
C ILE A 100 12.09 2.02 1.71
N ASP A 101 11.52 3.03 1.06
CA ASP A 101 10.83 4.16 1.70
C ASP A 101 9.32 3.91 1.81
N LEU A 102 8.78 3.26 0.79
CA LEU A 102 7.36 2.95 0.62
C LEU A 102 7.20 1.47 0.28
N LEU A 103 6.21 0.83 0.89
CA LEU A 103 5.75 -0.50 0.54
C LEU A 103 4.38 -0.38 -0.16
N SER A 104 4.33 -0.62 -1.47
CA SER A 104 3.10 -0.72 -2.27
C SER A 104 3.05 -2.12 -2.89
N ARG A 105 2.46 -3.08 -2.13
CA ARG A 105 2.61 -4.51 -2.41
C ARG A 105 1.45 -5.33 -1.86
N ASN A 106 0.21 -5.07 -2.27
CA ASN A 106 -0.96 -5.82 -1.80
C ASN A 106 -0.88 -6.13 -0.30
N THR A 107 -0.63 -5.10 0.51
CA THR A 107 -0.38 -5.27 1.94
C THR A 107 -1.64 -4.94 2.72
N THR A 108 -2.22 -5.96 3.36
CA THR A 108 -3.41 -5.81 4.20
C THR A 108 -3.11 -4.95 5.42
N PHE A 109 -3.88 -3.92 5.62
CA PHE A 109 -3.86 -3.11 6.83
C PHE A 109 -4.47 -3.90 7.98
N THR A 110 -3.68 -4.24 8.97
CA THR A 110 -4.13 -4.96 10.19
C THR A 110 -3.56 -4.31 11.44
N LEU A 111 -4.22 -4.51 12.57
CA LEU A 111 -3.77 -4.00 13.86
C LEU A 111 -2.34 -4.45 14.18
N SER A 112 -2.00 -5.71 13.95
CA SER A 112 -0.68 -6.25 14.25
C SER A 112 0.44 -5.66 13.37
N ARG A 113 0.09 -5.16 12.18
CA ARG A 113 1.06 -4.51 11.29
C ARG A 113 1.20 -3.02 11.58
N ASP A 114 0.11 -2.36 11.98
CA ASP A 114 0.04 -0.94 12.27
C ASP A 114 0.61 -0.60 13.66
N ALA A 115 0.14 -1.30 14.68
CA ALA A 115 0.47 -0.98 16.07
C ALA A 115 1.99 -1.02 16.35
N ALA A 116 2.47 -0.09 17.18
CA ALA A 116 3.87 0.02 17.58
C ALA A 116 4.41 -1.26 18.25
N GLY A 117 3.58 -1.98 19.01
CA GLY A 117 3.93 -3.27 19.61
C GLY A 117 3.92 -4.45 18.62
N GLY A 118 3.49 -4.21 17.38
CA GLY A 118 3.52 -5.18 16.29
C GLY A 118 4.62 -4.85 15.28
N ASN A 119 4.25 -4.65 14.00
CA ASN A 119 5.23 -4.24 13.00
C ASN A 119 5.54 -2.73 13.04
N GLY A 120 4.68 -1.90 13.66
CA GLY A 120 4.89 -0.47 13.81
C GLY A 120 4.96 0.27 12.47
N LEU A 121 4.05 -0.04 11.55
CA LEU A 121 3.98 0.60 10.25
C LEU A 121 2.96 1.75 10.29
N THR A 122 3.12 2.72 9.40
CA THR A 122 2.11 3.73 9.13
C THR A 122 1.45 3.43 7.80
N PHE A 123 0.13 3.12 7.83
CA PHE A 123 -0.64 2.84 6.63
C PHE A 123 -1.25 4.11 6.03
N ALA A 124 -1.21 4.21 4.71
CA ALA A 124 -2.01 5.14 3.93
C ALA A 124 -3.49 4.72 3.89
N PRO A 125 -4.39 5.51 3.27
CA PRO A 125 -5.74 5.06 2.99
C PRO A 125 -5.76 3.77 2.18
N VAL A 126 -6.79 2.95 2.41
CA VAL A 126 -6.99 1.71 1.66
C VAL A 126 -7.17 2.03 0.18
N VAL A 127 -6.33 1.45 -0.65
CA VAL A 127 -6.36 1.64 -2.11
C VAL A 127 -7.05 0.49 -2.83
N PHE A 128 -7.28 -0.63 -2.16
CA PHE A 128 -8.02 -1.75 -2.73
C PHE A 128 -8.69 -2.58 -1.64
N HIS A 129 -10.02 -2.64 -1.68
CA HIS A 129 -10.82 -3.50 -0.81
C HIS A 129 -10.94 -4.87 -1.45
N ASP A 130 -10.36 -5.86 -0.81
CA ASP A 130 -10.35 -7.25 -1.25
C ASP A 130 -10.92 -8.20 -0.17
N GLY A 131 -10.88 -9.46 -0.44
CA GLY A 131 -11.19 -10.55 0.49
C GLY A 131 -10.38 -11.78 0.11
N GLN A 132 -10.10 -12.65 1.09
CA GLN A 132 -9.45 -13.91 0.84
C GLN A 132 -10.40 -14.91 0.21
N GLY A 133 -9.94 -15.61 -0.83
CA GLY A 133 -10.65 -16.67 -1.53
C GLY A 133 -9.89 -17.99 -1.59
N LEU A 134 -10.53 -18.96 -2.21
CA LEU A 134 -9.99 -20.27 -2.50
C LEU A 134 -10.21 -20.57 -3.98
N MET A 135 -9.22 -21.16 -4.65
CA MET A 135 -9.30 -21.65 -6.02
C MET A 135 -9.13 -23.15 -6.06
N VAL A 136 -9.99 -23.81 -6.83
CA VAL A 136 -9.97 -25.25 -7.07
C VAL A 136 -10.14 -25.55 -8.56
N LYS A 137 -9.78 -26.76 -8.99
CA LYS A 137 -10.14 -27.23 -10.35
C LYS A 137 -11.65 -27.48 -10.42
N ARG A 138 -12.28 -27.07 -11.51
CA ARG A 138 -13.73 -27.27 -11.77
C ARG A 138 -14.12 -28.76 -11.65
N SER A 139 -13.26 -29.66 -12.14
CA SER A 139 -13.46 -31.10 -12.11
C SER A 139 -13.62 -31.69 -10.71
N THR A 140 -13.19 -30.98 -9.64
CA THR A 140 -13.35 -31.47 -8.26
C THR A 140 -14.78 -31.38 -7.75
N GLY A 141 -15.62 -30.53 -8.34
CA GLY A 141 -16.99 -30.27 -7.88
C GLY A 141 -17.10 -29.58 -6.51
N ILE A 142 -15.97 -29.15 -5.93
CA ILE A 142 -15.91 -28.52 -4.61
C ILE A 142 -16.56 -27.13 -4.69
N LYS A 143 -17.45 -26.85 -3.73
CA LYS A 143 -18.18 -25.57 -3.62
C LYS A 143 -17.86 -24.77 -2.36
N GLY A 144 -17.15 -25.34 -1.39
CA GLY A 144 -16.83 -24.68 -0.13
C GLY A 144 -15.84 -25.46 0.74
N LEU A 145 -15.59 -24.97 1.93
CA LEU A 145 -14.58 -25.49 2.88
C LEU A 145 -14.76 -26.97 3.25
N GLN A 146 -16.00 -27.43 3.36
CA GLN A 146 -16.26 -28.84 3.68
C GLN A 146 -15.67 -29.83 2.66
N GLY A 147 -15.68 -29.45 1.38
CA GLY A 147 -15.07 -30.25 0.30
C GLY A 147 -13.55 -30.26 0.34
N LEU A 148 -12.94 -29.41 1.19
CA LEU A 148 -11.48 -29.31 1.40
C LEU A 148 -11.00 -29.97 2.69
N LYS A 149 -11.88 -30.69 3.41
CA LYS A 149 -11.51 -31.42 4.63
C LYS A 149 -10.39 -32.43 4.32
N ALA A 150 -9.37 -32.47 5.18
CA ALA A 150 -8.19 -33.33 5.08
C ALA A 150 -7.37 -33.16 3.79
N SER A 151 -7.49 -32.02 3.11
CA SER A 151 -6.80 -31.74 1.86
C SER A 151 -5.53 -30.93 2.08
N ASN A 152 -4.59 -31.03 1.11
CA ASN A 152 -3.48 -30.10 0.99
C ASN A 152 -3.97 -28.80 0.36
N ILE A 153 -3.63 -27.64 0.98
CA ILE A 153 -3.95 -26.30 0.49
C ILE A 153 -2.66 -25.49 0.36
N CYS A 154 -2.38 -25.02 -0.85
CA CYS A 154 -1.23 -24.17 -1.13
C CYS A 154 -1.49 -22.74 -0.65
N VAL A 155 -0.55 -22.14 0.10
CA VAL A 155 -0.66 -20.80 0.69
C VAL A 155 0.68 -20.10 0.75
N GLY A 156 0.67 -18.78 0.66
CA GLY A 156 1.87 -17.94 0.85
C GLY A 156 2.23 -17.79 2.33
N SER A 157 3.49 -18.02 2.68
CA SER A 157 4.01 -17.85 4.05
C SER A 157 4.09 -16.38 4.45
N GLY A 158 3.87 -16.07 5.74
CA GLY A 158 3.95 -14.72 6.29
C GLY A 158 2.85 -13.76 5.80
N THR A 159 1.70 -14.32 5.43
CA THR A 159 0.54 -13.57 4.93
C THR A 159 -0.64 -13.63 5.91
N THR A 160 -1.58 -12.69 5.80
CA THR A 160 -2.89 -12.77 6.45
C THR A 160 -3.66 -13.99 5.98
N THR A 161 -3.49 -14.37 4.70
CA THR A 161 -4.18 -15.52 4.12
C THR A 161 -3.77 -16.85 4.75
N GLU A 162 -2.52 -16.99 5.21
CA GLU A 162 -2.08 -18.14 5.98
C GLU A 162 -2.81 -18.24 7.34
N GLN A 163 -2.89 -17.11 8.06
CA GLN A 163 -3.58 -17.05 9.35
C GLN A 163 -5.09 -17.27 9.21
N ASN A 164 -5.75 -16.53 8.33
CA ASN A 164 -7.19 -16.63 8.13
C ASN A 164 -7.63 -18.01 7.65
N LEU A 165 -6.80 -18.69 6.82
CA LEU A 165 -7.08 -20.07 6.44
C LEU A 165 -7.13 -20.99 7.65
N ASN A 166 -6.14 -20.87 8.54
CA ASN A 166 -6.10 -21.64 9.77
C ASN A 166 -7.34 -21.38 10.65
N ASP A 167 -7.68 -20.12 10.87
CA ASP A 167 -8.81 -19.72 11.70
C ASP A 167 -10.14 -20.25 11.11
N ALA A 168 -10.34 -20.10 9.80
CA ALA A 168 -11.55 -20.55 9.12
C ALA A 168 -11.76 -22.09 9.20
N PHE A 169 -10.69 -22.87 9.18
CA PHE A 169 -10.76 -24.33 9.33
C PHE A 169 -10.96 -24.74 10.79
N GLN A 170 -10.27 -24.08 11.73
CA GLN A 170 -10.45 -24.33 13.18
C GLN A 170 -11.87 -24.03 13.66
N GLU A 171 -12.43 -22.88 13.30
CA GLU A 171 -13.81 -22.51 13.64
C GLU A 171 -14.84 -23.55 13.20
N ARG A 172 -14.57 -24.21 12.06
CA ARG A 172 -15.46 -25.24 11.47
C ARG A 172 -15.08 -26.65 11.89
N LYS A 173 -14.07 -26.81 12.76
CA LYS A 173 -13.55 -28.12 13.20
C LYS A 173 -13.13 -29.01 12.01
N LEU A 174 -12.57 -28.41 10.97
CA LEU A 174 -12.06 -29.08 9.79
C LEU A 174 -10.54 -29.21 9.88
N SER A 175 -10.02 -30.38 9.50
CA SER A 175 -8.58 -30.57 9.30
C SER A 175 -8.16 -30.23 7.87
N TYR A 176 -6.93 -29.76 7.68
CA TYR A 176 -6.27 -29.59 6.39
C TYR A 176 -4.76 -29.62 6.59
N THR A 177 -4.00 -29.69 5.51
CA THR A 177 -2.53 -29.60 5.53
C THR A 177 -2.09 -28.37 4.71
N PRO A 178 -1.52 -27.32 5.34
CA PRO A 178 -1.00 -26.18 4.61
C PRO A 178 0.33 -26.54 3.91
N ILE A 179 0.42 -26.30 2.62
CA ILE A 179 1.67 -26.35 1.85
C ILE A 179 2.12 -24.91 1.62
N LYS A 180 3.17 -24.49 2.35
CA LYS A 180 3.62 -23.10 2.42
C LYS A 180 4.68 -22.79 1.39
N TYR A 181 4.55 -21.63 0.73
CA TYR A 181 5.48 -21.14 -0.28
C TYR A 181 5.87 -19.68 0.00
N GLN A 182 6.99 -19.22 -0.54
CA GLN A 182 7.52 -17.86 -0.29
C GLN A 182 6.81 -16.79 -1.14
N ASP A 183 6.30 -17.15 -2.30
CA ASP A 183 5.64 -16.22 -3.23
C ASP A 183 4.48 -16.87 -3.99
N LEU A 184 3.67 -16.02 -4.65
CA LEU A 184 2.48 -16.45 -5.37
C LEU A 184 2.79 -17.39 -6.54
N ASN A 185 3.90 -17.18 -7.26
CA ASN A 185 4.25 -18.04 -8.39
C ASN A 185 4.52 -19.47 -7.94
N GLN A 186 5.17 -19.64 -6.78
CA GLN A 186 5.40 -20.95 -6.18
C GLN A 186 4.10 -21.61 -5.70
N VAL A 187 3.17 -20.81 -5.10
CA VAL A 187 1.82 -21.27 -4.74
C VAL A 187 1.09 -21.78 -5.97
N VAL A 188 1.09 -21.01 -7.06
CA VAL A 188 0.49 -21.36 -8.35
C VAL A 188 1.12 -22.64 -8.92
N ALA A 189 2.46 -22.71 -8.94
CA ALA A 189 3.16 -23.89 -9.46
C ALA A 189 2.81 -25.15 -8.67
N GLY A 190 2.79 -25.07 -7.33
CA GLY A 190 2.39 -26.19 -6.47
C GLY A 190 0.97 -26.67 -6.73
N TYR A 191 0.04 -25.73 -6.91
CA TYR A 191 -1.36 -26.02 -7.23
C TYR A 191 -1.51 -26.66 -8.64
N LEU A 192 -0.91 -26.08 -9.67
CA LEU A 192 -0.99 -26.60 -11.03
C LEU A 192 -0.36 -28.00 -11.16
N GLN A 193 0.73 -28.26 -10.43
CA GLN A 193 1.38 -29.57 -10.35
C GLN A 193 0.58 -30.62 -9.54
N GLY A 194 -0.57 -30.23 -8.95
CA GLY A 194 -1.41 -31.15 -8.19
C GLY A 194 -0.89 -31.48 -6.78
N ARG A 195 0.10 -30.73 -6.25
CA ARG A 195 0.57 -30.88 -4.87
C ARG A 195 -0.50 -30.47 -3.85
N CYS A 196 -1.41 -29.59 -4.25
CA CYS A 196 -2.52 -29.08 -3.45
C CYS A 196 -3.82 -29.23 -4.23
N LEU A 197 -4.88 -29.60 -3.51
CA LEU A 197 -6.24 -29.67 -4.05
C LEU A 197 -6.81 -28.26 -4.29
N ALA A 198 -6.40 -27.30 -3.45
CA ALA A 198 -6.78 -25.89 -3.55
C ALA A 198 -5.57 -25.00 -3.34
N MET A 199 -5.67 -23.76 -3.82
CA MET A 199 -4.81 -22.65 -3.41
C MET A 199 -5.62 -21.52 -2.84
N THR A 200 -5.03 -20.75 -1.90
CA THR A 200 -5.66 -19.58 -1.29
C THR A 200 -4.77 -18.35 -1.41
N SER A 201 -5.40 -17.22 -1.66
CA SER A 201 -4.83 -15.87 -1.67
C SER A 201 -5.98 -14.86 -1.67
N ASP A 202 -5.66 -13.57 -1.78
CA ASP A 202 -6.65 -12.53 -2.06
C ASP A 202 -7.37 -12.86 -3.38
N ARG A 203 -8.66 -12.59 -3.45
CA ARG A 203 -9.48 -12.93 -4.64
C ARG A 203 -8.96 -12.25 -5.90
N SER A 204 -8.47 -11.03 -5.77
CA SER A 204 -7.82 -10.31 -6.87
C SER A 204 -6.55 -11.00 -7.36
N GLN A 205 -5.72 -11.51 -6.43
CA GLN A 205 -4.50 -12.26 -6.76
C GLN A 205 -4.83 -13.62 -7.39
N LEU A 206 -5.89 -14.28 -6.93
CA LEU A 206 -6.39 -15.51 -7.56
C LEU A 206 -6.89 -15.24 -8.98
N ALA A 207 -7.61 -14.14 -9.20
CA ALA A 207 -8.07 -13.74 -10.54
C ALA A 207 -6.87 -13.43 -11.46
N ALA A 208 -5.88 -12.69 -10.95
CA ALA A 208 -4.64 -12.38 -11.67
C ALA A 208 -3.85 -13.64 -12.03
N ALA A 209 -3.71 -14.59 -11.11
CA ALA A 209 -3.04 -15.85 -11.37
C ALA A 209 -3.80 -16.66 -12.44
N ARG A 210 -5.12 -16.77 -12.30
CA ARG A 210 -5.97 -17.52 -13.23
C ARG A 210 -5.90 -17.00 -14.66
N SER A 211 -5.80 -15.70 -14.87
CA SER A 211 -5.71 -15.10 -16.20
C SER A 211 -4.49 -15.58 -17.00
N GLY A 212 -3.43 -16.01 -16.31
CA GLY A 212 -2.21 -16.56 -16.91
C GLY A 212 -2.19 -18.09 -17.05
N PHE A 213 -3.27 -18.79 -16.68
CA PHE A 213 -3.30 -20.25 -16.79
C PHE A 213 -3.56 -20.69 -18.26
N PRO A 214 -3.07 -21.86 -18.68
CA PRO A 214 -3.36 -22.41 -20.01
C PRO A 214 -4.87 -22.57 -20.24
N ASP A 215 -5.61 -23.05 -19.23
CA ASP A 215 -7.05 -23.32 -19.27
C ASP A 215 -7.76 -22.61 -18.11
N PRO A 216 -7.93 -21.26 -18.12
CA PRO A 216 -8.47 -20.49 -17.00
C PRO A 216 -9.87 -20.96 -16.56
N GLU A 217 -10.70 -21.43 -17.51
CA GLU A 217 -12.07 -21.88 -17.25
C GLU A 217 -12.14 -23.20 -16.47
N GLN A 218 -11.05 -23.95 -16.41
CA GLN A 218 -10.95 -25.17 -15.59
C GLN A 218 -10.67 -24.86 -14.11
N HIS A 219 -10.49 -23.61 -13.75
CA HIS A 219 -10.17 -23.16 -12.39
C HIS A 219 -11.26 -22.21 -11.87
N ILE A 220 -11.80 -22.51 -10.70
CA ILE A 220 -12.90 -21.75 -10.10
C ILE A 220 -12.41 -21.09 -8.82
N ILE A 221 -12.63 -19.78 -8.70
CA ILE A 221 -12.56 -19.09 -7.42
C ILE A 221 -13.91 -19.31 -6.74
N LEU A 222 -13.89 -19.98 -5.59
CA LEU A 222 -15.12 -20.28 -4.84
C LEU A 222 -15.80 -18.98 -4.34
N ASP A 223 -17.12 -19.03 -4.19
CA ASP A 223 -17.89 -17.88 -3.66
C ASP A 223 -17.69 -17.63 -2.15
N VAL A 224 -16.88 -18.47 -1.51
CA VAL A 224 -16.52 -18.31 -0.10
C VAL A 224 -15.49 -17.19 0.05
N VAL A 225 -15.78 -16.23 0.94
CA VAL A 225 -14.86 -15.18 1.36
C VAL A 225 -14.47 -15.43 2.81
N LEU A 226 -13.17 -15.62 3.06
CA LEU A 226 -12.67 -16.01 4.39
C LEU A 226 -12.37 -14.79 5.28
N SER A 227 -12.05 -13.64 4.68
CA SER A 227 -11.65 -12.43 5.41
C SER A 227 -11.90 -11.15 4.62
N LYS A 228 -11.82 -10.02 5.31
CA LYS A 228 -11.61 -8.69 4.70
C LYS A 228 -10.11 -8.47 4.49
N GLU A 229 -9.74 -8.02 3.30
CA GLU A 229 -8.35 -7.66 3.00
C GLU A 229 -8.29 -6.20 2.50
N PRO A 230 -8.29 -5.22 3.42
CA PRO A 230 -8.10 -3.82 3.07
C PRO A 230 -6.62 -3.58 2.73
N LEU A 231 -6.30 -3.48 1.45
CA LEU A 231 -4.93 -3.32 0.96
C LEU A 231 -4.54 -1.84 0.93
N ALA A 232 -3.40 -1.50 1.51
CA ALA A 232 -2.93 -0.13 1.59
C ALA A 232 -1.41 -0.03 1.45
N PRO A 233 -0.89 1.06 0.87
CA PRO A 233 0.53 1.41 0.95
C PRO A 233 0.93 1.67 2.39
N ALA A 234 2.19 1.37 2.73
CA ALA A 234 2.70 1.60 4.08
C ALA A 234 4.12 2.18 4.06
N SER A 235 4.43 2.98 5.06
CA SER A 235 5.76 3.45 5.40
C SER A 235 6.20 2.95 6.77
N VAL A 236 7.45 3.19 7.14
CA VAL A 236 7.92 2.99 8.51
C VAL A 236 7.13 3.89 9.45
N GLY A 237 6.76 3.37 10.62
CA GLY A 237 6.12 4.17 11.66
C GLY A 237 7.06 5.15 12.33
N GLY A 238 6.49 6.17 12.98
CA GLY A 238 7.25 7.21 13.67
C GLY A 238 7.71 8.39 12.80
N ASP A 239 7.61 8.29 11.48
CA ASP A 239 7.81 9.42 10.57
C ASP A 239 6.45 10.01 10.14
N GLN A 240 5.92 10.90 10.98
CA GLN A 240 4.64 11.54 10.76
C GLN A 240 4.61 12.30 9.42
N ARG A 241 5.70 12.98 9.08
CA ARG A 241 5.80 13.81 7.88
C ARG A 241 5.71 12.99 6.59
N LEU A 242 6.43 11.88 6.53
CA LEU A 242 6.33 10.94 5.42
C LEU A 242 4.93 10.28 5.36
N GLY A 243 4.41 9.84 6.51
CA GLY A 243 3.08 9.22 6.59
C GLY A 243 1.96 10.15 6.10
N ASP A 244 2.01 11.44 6.50
CA ASP A 244 1.05 12.44 6.04
C ASP A 244 1.18 12.71 4.53
N ALA A 245 2.40 12.85 4.03
CA ALA A 245 2.63 13.06 2.59
C ALA A 245 2.07 11.89 1.76
N ILE A 246 2.36 10.64 2.14
CA ILE A 246 1.83 9.45 1.47
C ILE A 246 0.30 9.43 1.52
N ARG A 247 -0.28 9.68 2.69
CA ARG A 247 -1.73 9.70 2.90
C ARG A 247 -2.42 10.69 1.97
N TRP A 248 -1.93 11.92 1.93
CA TRP A 248 -2.55 12.98 1.13
C TRP A 248 -2.31 12.85 -0.36
N VAL A 249 -1.25 12.18 -0.80
CA VAL A 249 -1.10 11.79 -2.23
C VAL A 249 -2.15 10.74 -2.62
N VAL A 250 -2.42 9.74 -1.77
CA VAL A 250 -3.50 8.77 -2.04
C VAL A 250 -4.86 9.47 -2.07
N PHE A 251 -5.14 10.35 -1.11
CA PHE A 251 -6.39 11.14 -1.13
C PHE A 251 -6.49 12.06 -2.35
N ALA A 252 -5.36 12.58 -2.85
CA ALA A 252 -5.37 13.38 -4.07
C ALA A 252 -5.83 12.57 -5.30
N LEU A 253 -5.42 11.30 -5.40
CA LEU A 253 -5.91 10.41 -6.46
C LEU A 253 -7.43 10.19 -6.38
N PHE A 254 -7.97 10.00 -5.17
CA PHE A 254 -9.41 9.84 -4.96
C PHE A 254 -10.18 11.12 -5.23
N ALA A 255 -9.72 12.25 -4.67
CA ALA A 255 -10.35 13.55 -4.86
C ALA A 255 -10.35 13.98 -6.34
N ALA A 256 -9.29 13.69 -7.08
CA ALA A 256 -9.24 13.97 -8.52
C ALA A 256 -10.35 13.21 -9.28
N GLU A 257 -10.58 11.95 -8.94
CA GLU A 257 -11.71 11.19 -9.51
C GLU A 257 -13.05 11.82 -9.13
N GLU A 258 -13.21 12.25 -7.86
CA GLU A 258 -14.43 12.91 -7.38
C GLU A 258 -14.71 14.27 -8.08
N PHE A 259 -13.64 15.01 -8.41
CA PHE A 259 -13.73 16.26 -9.16
C PHE A 259 -13.81 16.08 -10.68
N GLY A 260 -13.69 14.85 -11.18
CA GLY A 260 -13.62 14.57 -12.61
C GLY A 260 -12.36 15.13 -13.28
N ILE A 261 -11.25 15.19 -12.52
CA ILE A 261 -9.95 15.62 -13.02
C ILE A 261 -9.18 14.38 -13.49
N THR A 262 -8.75 14.39 -14.72
CA THR A 262 -8.07 13.29 -15.41
C THR A 262 -6.66 13.71 -15.86
N GLN A 263 -5.87 12.73 -16.27
CA GLN A 263 -4.56 12.99 -16.87
C GLN A 263 -4.67 13.92 -18.09
N GLU A 264 -5.73 13.77 -18.88
CA GLU A 264 -5.96 14.57 -20.09
C GLU A 264 -6.38 16.02 -19.78
N ASN A 265 -7.20 16.23 -18.72
CA ASN A 265 -7.81 17.54 -18.48
C ASN A 265 -7.20 18.35 -17.33
N VAL A 266 -6.23 17.81 -16.58
CA VAL A 266 -5.67 18.46 -15.39
C VAL A 266 -5.11 19.86 -15.70
N ASP A 267 -4.47 20.05 -16.84
CA ASP A 267 -3.88 21.33 -17.22
C ASP A 267 -4.96 22.36 -17.54
N SER A 268 -6.02 21.97 -18.26
CA SER A 268 -7.14 22.87 -18.54
C SER A 268 -7.93 23.22 -17.26
N LYS A 269 -8.06 22.28 -16.32
CA LYS A 269 -8.65 22.52 -15.00
C LYS A 269 -7.82 23.46 -14.15
N LEU A 270 -6.50 23.36 -14.22
CA LEU A 270 -5.58 24.29 -13.55
C LEU A 270 -5.76 25.72 -14.09
N GLU A 271 -5.80 25.90 -15.42
CA GLU A 271 -6.01 27.23 -16.03
C GLU A 271 -7.39 27.80 -15.69
N GLN A 272 -8.44 26.99 -15.69
CA GLN A 272 -9.78 27.40 -15.21
C GLN A 272 -9.73 27.86 -13.74
N ALA A 273 -9.04 27.11 -12.88
CA ALA A 273 -8.91 27.48 -11.47
C ALA A 273 -8.13 28.79 -11.29
N LYS A 274 -7.07 29.04 -12.06
CA LYS A 274 -6.29 30.28 -12.03
C LYS A 274 -7.14 31.48 -12.44
N SER A 275 -7.92 31.34 -13.49
CA SER A 275 -8.74 32.43 -14.06
C SER A 275 -10.04 32.72 -13.32
N ASN A 276 -10.53 31.79 -12.46
CA ASN A 276 -11.78 31.94 -11.73
C ASN A 276 -11.61 31.87 -10.21
N PRO A 277 -11.56 33.01 -9.50
CA PRO A 277 -11.45 33.06 -8.05
C PRO A 277 -12.60 32.38 -7.29
N GLN A 278 -13.78 32.21 -7.92
CA GLN A 278 -14.94 31.59 -7.29
C GLN A 278 -14.82 30.06 -7.17
N MET A 279 -13.89 29.44 -7.88
CA MET A 279 -13.61 28.00 -7.80
C MET A 279 -12.72 27.63 -6.62
N SER A 280 -13.03 28.14 -5.43
CA SER A 280 -12.15 28.09 -4.23
C SER A 280 -11.68 26.68 -3.88
N SER A 281 -12.56 25.65 -3.94
CA SER A 281 -12.18 24.26 -3.62
C SER A 281 -11.20 23.70 -4.65
N LEU A 282 -11.43 23.98 -5.94
CA LEU A 282 -10.56 23.52 -7.01
C LEU A 282 -9.20 24.24 -6.98
N ARG A 283 -9.20 25.55 -6.67
CA ARG A 283 -7.99 26.35 -6.52
C ARG A 283 -7.09 25.79 -5.42
N ARG A 284 -7.65 25.51 -4.23
CA ARG A 284 -6.90 24.87 -3.13
C ARG A 284 -6.39 23.49 -3.53
N PHE A 285 -7.25 22.66 -4.11
CA PHE A 285 -6.91 21.30 -4.53
C PHE A 285 -5.76 21.26 -5.55
N LEU A 286 -5.76 22.16 -6.54
CA LEU A 286 -4.72 22.24 -7.58
C LEU A 286 -3.51 23.09 -7.19
N GLY A 287 -3.46 23.59 -5.95
CA GLY A 287 -2.32 24.37 -5.45
C GLY A 287 -2.19 25.76 -6.06
N VAL A 288 -3.29 26.34 -6.59
CA VAL A 288 -3.35 27.74 -7.04
C VAL A 288 -3.29 28.67 -5.84
N ASP A 289 -4.01 28.32 -4.76
CA ASP A 289 -3.89 28.97 -3.46
C ASP A 289 -2.82 28.24 -2.67
N ALA A 290 -1.71 28.92 -2.39
CA ALA A 290 -0.49 28.36 -1.82
C ALA A 290 -0.65 27.86 -0.36
N GLY A 291 0.24 26.96 0.06
CA GLY A 291 0.49 26.58 1.45
C GLY A 291 0.04 25.17 1.83
N LEU A 292 -0.87 24.51 1.13
CA LEU A 292 -1.29 23.15 1.50
C LEU A 292 -0.17 22.11 1.22
N GLY A 293 0.50 22.20 0.08
CA GLY A 293 1.66 21.34 -0.22
C GLY A 293 2.78 21.55 0.79
N GLN A 294 3.09 22.80 1.12
CA GLN A 294 4.13 23.16 2.08
C GLN A 294 3.88 22.57 3.48
N LYS A 295 2.61 22.48 3.95
CA LYS A 295 2.26 21.81 5.20
C LYS A 295 2.64 20.34 5.22
N LEU A 296 2.68 19.69 4.07
CA LEU A 296 3.10 18.30 3.88
C LEU A 296 4.61 18.16 3.60
N GLY A 297 5.34 19.27 3.42
CA GLY A 297 6.72 19.26 2.94
C GLY A 297 6.83 18.98 1.45
N LEU A 298 5.77 19.24 0.68
CA LEU A 298 5.67 19.07 -0.77
C LEU A 298 5.55 20.44 -1.46
N ALA A 299 5.71 20.47 -2.78
CA ALA A 299 5.35 21.63 -3.58
C ALA A 299 3.82 21.82 -3.59
N ASP A 300 3.34 23.07 -3.67
CA ASP A 300 1.90 23.35 -3.65
C ASP A 300 1.17 22.73 -4.85
N ASP A 301 1.86 22.58 -5.99
CA ASP A 301 1.35 21.95 -7.21
C ASP A 301 1.48 20.42 -7.25
N PHE A 302 1.77 19.77 -6.12
CA PHE A 302 2.00 18.31 -6.08
C PHE A 302 0.85 17.50 -6.68
N VAL A 303 -0.41 17.93 -6.46
CA VAL A 303 -1.59 17.26 -7.04
C VAL A 303 -1.55 17.30 -8.56
N VAL A 304 -1.24 18.46 -9.13
CA VAL A 304 -1.14 18.61 -10.60
C VAL A 304 -0.06 17.68 -11.16
N LYS A 305 1.12 17.63 -10.52
CA LYS A 305 2.22 16.73 -10.91
C LYS A 305 1.81 15.26 -10.85
N VAL A 306 1.11 14.85 -9.78
CA VAL A 306 0.61 13.49 -9.59
C VAL A 306 -0.36 13.12 -10.71
N ILE A 307 -1.41 13.92 -10.92
CA ILE A 307 -2.46 13.58 -11.88
C ILE A 307 -1.95 13.65 -13.33
N ARG A 308 -1.08 14.62 -13.65
CA ARG A 308 -0.43 14.67 -14.96
C ARG A 308 0.40 13.42 -15.25
N ALA A 309 1.03 12.85 -14.22
CA ALA A 309 1.91 11.69 -14.37
C ALA A 309 1.17 10.35 -14.43
N THR A 310 0.11 10.18 -13.63
CA THR A 310 -0.54 8.86 -13.42
C THR A 310 -2.03 8.85 -13.75
N GLY A 311 -2.66 10.01 -13.84
CA GLY A 311 -4.11 10.13 -13.82
C GLY A 311 -4.70 10.04 -12.40
N ASN A 312 -6.02 10.08 -12.29
CA ASN A 312 -6.75 9.86 -11.05
C ASN A 312 -6.85 8.36 -10.72
N TYR A 313 -7.39 8.02 -9.54
CA TYR A 313 -7.51 6.62 -9.13
C TYR A 313 -8.35 5.77 -10.10
N GLY A 314 -9.43 6.31 -10.66
CA GLY A 314 -10.27 5.61 -11.63
C GLY A 314 -9.52 5.27 -12.91
N GLU A 315 -8.66 6.18 -13.39
CA GLU A 315 -7.81 5.94 -14.57
C GLU A 315 -6.75 4.87 -14.29
N ILE A 316 -6.09 4.94 -13.12
CA ILE A 316 -5.13 3.92 -12.66
C ILE A 316 -5.82 2.55 -12.59
N TYR A 317 -6.99 2.48 -11.94
CA TYR A 317 -7.75 1.23 -11.84
C TYR A 317 -8.12 0.66 -13.21
N ASN A 318 -8.69 1.50 -14.08
CA ASN A 318 -9.16 1.07 -15.40
C ASN A 318 -8.00 0.59 -16.30
N ARG A 319 -6.83 1.20 -16.19
CA ARG A 319 -5.63 0.81 -16.93
C ARG A 319 -5.17 -0.59 -16.58
N HIS A 320 -5.22 -0.97 -15.30
CA HIS A 320 -4.61 -2.20 -14.81
C HIS A 320 -5.60 -3.32 -14.48
N LEU A 321 -6.80 -2.97 -14.08
CA LEU A 321 -7.83 -3.89 -13.58
C LEU A 321 -9.20 -3.66 -14.23
N GLY A 322 -9.31 -2.70 -15.13
CA GLY A 322 -10.54 -2.39 -15.83
C GLY A 322 -10.93 -3.44 -16.87
N PRO A 323 -12.10 -3.28 -17.52
CA PRO A 323 -12.65 -4.27 -18.46
C PRO A 323 -11.74 -4.63 -19.63
N ASN A 324 -10.89 -3.71 -20.05
CA ASN A 324 -9.97 -3.88 -21.18
C ASN A 324 -8.54 -4.26 -20.75
N SER A 325 -8.31 -4.52 -19.47
CA SER A 325 -7.00 -4.94 -18.95
C SER A 325 -6.80 -6.45 -19.09
N SER A 326 -5.57 -6.91 -18.90
CA SER A 326 -5.25 -8.35 -18.86
C SER A 326 -5.85 -9.08 -17.65
N VAL A 327 -6.25 -8.33 -16.60
CA VAL A 327 -6.86 -8.85 -15.37
C VAL A 327 -8.12 -8.07 -15.05
N PRO A 328 -9.21 -8.27 -15.77
CA PRO A 328 -10.44 -7.51 -15.52
C PRO A 328 -11.07 -7.89 -14.18
N ILE A 329 -11.15 -6.92 -13.28
CA ILE A 329 -11.80 -7.06 -11.96
C ILE A 329 -12.85 -5.96 -11.85
N PRO A 330 -14.14 -6.27 -11.57
CA PRO A 330 -15.14 -5.26 -11.30
C PRO A 330 -14.75 -4.41 -10.09
N ARG A 331 -14.92 -3.08 -10.20
CA ARG A 331 -14.55 -2.16 -9.10
C ARG A 331 -15.24 -2.46 -7.77
N GLY A 332 -16.52 -2.84 -7.78
CA GLY A 332 -17.27 -3.15 -6.57
C GLY A 332 -17.10 -2.08 -5.47
N LEU A 333 -16.58 -2.46 -4.31
CA LEU A 333 -16.27 -1.55 -3.20
C LEU A 333 -15.15 -0.53 -3.53
N ASN A 334 -14.36 -0.78 -4.57
CA ASN A 334 -13.26 0.10 -5.01
C ASN A 334 -13.72 1.27 -5.89
N ARG A 335 -15.02 1.53 -5.97
CA ARG A 335 -15.57 2.74 -6.59
C ARG A 335 -15.46 3.92 -5.63
N SER A 336 -15.48 5.14 -6.19
CA SER A 336 -15.67 6.35 -5.40
C SER A 336 -16.96 6.27 -4.58
N TYR A 337 -16.97 6.90 -3.40
CA TYR A 337 -18.18 6.98 -2.56
C TYR A 337 -19.39 7.57 -3.31
N ARG A 338 -19.15 8.48 -4.27
CA ARG A 338 -20.21 9.02 -5.14
C ARG A 338 -20.91 7.98 -6.01
N GLN A 339 -20.25 6.85 -6.22
CA GLN A 339 -20.77 5.70 -6.98
C GLN A 339 -21.11 4.51 -6.08
N GLY A 340 -21.26 4.75 -4.75
CA GLY A 340 -21.58 3.72 -3.77
C GLY A 340 -20.43 2.80 -3.40
N GLY A 341 -19.16 3.22 -3.62
CA GLY A 341 -17.97 2.54 -3.16
C GLY A 341 -17.46 3.07 -1.81
N LEU A 342 -16.28 2.61 -1.40
CA LEU A 342 -15.65 2.97 -0.13
C LEU A 342 -14.50 3.97 -0.28
N LEU A 343 -14.11 4.35 -1.50
CA LEU A 343 -13.02 5.28 -1.71
C LEU A 343 -13.53 6.71 -1.59
N ILE A 344 -13.04 7.41 -0.58
CA ILE A 344 -13.42 8.79 -0.25
C ILE A 344 -12.19 9.56 0.18
N ALA A 345 -12.10 10.83 -0.25
CA ALA A 345 -11.07 11.75 0.19
C ALA A 345 -11.64 12.78 1.19
N PRO A 346 -10.91 13.11 2.27
CA PRO A 346 -11.23 14.29 3.09
C PRO A 346 -11.06 15.58 2.27
N PRO A 347 -11.72 16.69 2.68
CA PRO A 347 -11.58 17.98 2.00
C PRO A 347 -10.14 18.51 2.03
N PHE A 348 -9.71 19.13 0.94
CA PHE A 348 -8.44 19.86 0.82
C PHE A 348 -8.66 21.31 1.23
N ASN A 349 -8.61 21.59 2.56
CA ASN A 349 -8.86 22.90 3.16
C ASN A 349 -7.66 23.45 3.91
#